data_c0cef38e2b1d7e830cd6ec76a88447e1
#
_entry.id   c0cef38e2b1d7e830cd6ec76a88447e1
#
_cell.length_a   1.000
_cell.length_b   1.000
_cell.length_c   1.000
_cell.angle_alpha   90.00
_cell.angle_beta   90.00
_cell.angle_gamma   90.00
#
_symmetry.space_group_name_H-M   'P 1'
#
loop_
_entity.id
_entity.type
_entity.pdbx_description
1 polymer ?
#
loop_
_entity_poly.entity_id
_entity_poly.type
_entity_poly.pdbx_seq_one_letter_code
_entity_poly.pdbx_strand_id
1 'polypeptide(L)'
;MIDEDALEFLADISGGDARSALNAVELGILTTERSADGKIRITLDVASECIQKRVVKYDKTGDNHYDTISAFIKSMRGSDPDAAVYYLAKMLYAGEDIKFIARRIMICASEDVGNADPMALTVAVSASQAVERIGMPE
;
A
#
# COMPACT_ATOMS: atom_id res chain seq x y z
N MET A 1 -7.11 25.75 -5.73
CA MET A 1 -5.80 26.43 -5.84
C MET A 1 -4.84 25.68 -4.94
N ILE A 2 -3.66 25.33 -5.42
CA ILE A 2 -2.64 24.63 -4.62
C ILE A 2 -1.46 25.59 -4.49
N ASP A 3 -0.89 25.70 -3.29
CA ASP A 3 0.32 26.49 -3.07
C ASP A 3 1.54 25.75 -3.65
N GLU A 4 2.57 26.49 -4.05
CA GLU A 4 3.72 25.93 -4.78
C GLU A 4 4.50 24.92 -3.92
N ASP A 5 4.70 25.23 -2.65
CA ASP A 5 5.31 24.35 -1.65
C ASP A 5 4.50 23.08 -1.40
N ALA A 6 3.16 23.16 -1.39
CA ALA A 6 2.27 22.01 -1.29
C ALA A 6 2.34 21.14 -2.55
N LEU A 7 2.47 21.73 -3.72
CA LEU A 7 2.61 21.02 -4.99
C LEU A 7 3.93 20.26 -5.06
N GLU A 8 5.04 20.92 -4.71
CA GLU A 8 6.37 20.26 -4.65
C GLU A 8 6.38 19.12 -3.65
N PHE A 9 5.82 19.32 -2.45
CA PHE A 9 5.70 18.27 -1.43
C PHE A 9 4.91 17.06 -1.91
N LEU A 10 3.75 17.27 -2.58
CA LEU A 10 2.94 16.18 -3.12
C LEU A 10 3.66 15.43 -4.25
N ALA A 11 4.39 16.14 -5.11
CA ALA A 11 5.16 15.53 -6.19
C ALA A 11 6.31 14.67 -5.64
N ASP A 12 7.05 15.20 -4.66
CA ASP A 12 8.21 14.52 -4.07
C ASP A 12 7.80 13.23 -3.33
N ILE A 13 6.77 13.35 -2.47
CA ILE A 13 6.31 12.22 -1.65
C ILE A 13 5.58 11.14 -2.45
N SER A 14 5.06 11.49 -3.64
CA SER A 14 4.43 10.53 -4.55
C SER A 14 5.43 9.65 -5.29
N GLY A 15 6.73 9.98 -5.25
CA GLY A 15 7.79 9.17 -5.81
C GLY A 15 7.61 8.78 -7.28
N GLY A 16 6.98 9.68 -8.08
CA GLY A 16 6.67 9.45 -9.50
C GLY A 16 5.32 8.75 -9.77
N ASP A 17 4.56 8.37 -8.74
CA ASP A 17 3.20 7.83 -8.91
C ASP A 17 2.16 8.96 -9.05
N ALA A 18 1.80 9.27 -10.30
CA ALA A 18 0.84 10.30 -10.62
C ALA A 18 -0.56 10.05 -10.01
N ARG A 19 -1.00 8.79 -9.92
CA ARG A 19 -2.29 8.43 -9.31
C ARG A 19 -2.29 8.78 -7.83
N SER A 20 -1.19 8.48 -7.15
CA SER A 20 -0.99 8.81 -5.74
C SER A 20 -1.06 10.31 -5.47
N ALA A 21 -0.40 11.11 -6.31
CA ALA A 21 -0.43 12.57 -6.23
C ALA A 21 -1.86 13.12 -6.45
N LEU A 22 -2.54 12.64 -7.50
CA LEU A 22 -3.90 13.08 -7.83
C LEU A 22 -4.92 12.70 -6.75
N ASN A 23 -4.83 11.51 -6.17
CA ASN A 23 -5.70 11.10 -5.06
C ASN A 23 -5.50 11.98 -3.81
N ALA A 24 -4.27 12.39 -3.52
CA ALA A 24 -4.00 13.32 -2.40
C ALA A 24 -4.60 14.70 -2.66
N VAL A 25 -4.50 15.20 -3.90
CA VAL A 25 -5.14 16.46 -4.32
C VAL A 25 -6.67 16.37 -4.23
N GLU A 26 -7.27 15.27 -4.70
CA GLU A 26 -8.72 15.05 -4.63
C GLU A 26 -9.19 15.02 -3.18
N LEU A 27 -8.49 14.30 -2.30
CA LEU A 27 -8.79 14.27 -0.88
C LEU A 27 -8.70 15.67 -0.26
N GLY A 28 -7.67 16.44 -0.59
CA GLY A 28 -7.52 17.82 -0.15
C GLY A 28 -8.67 18.72 -0.60
N ILE A 29 -9.17 18.53 -1.82
CA ILE A 29 -10.34 19.27 -2.32
C ILE A 29 -11.61 18.88 -1.56
N LEU A 30 -11.79 17.61 -1.24
CA LEU A 30 -13.00 17.10 -0.57
C LEU A 30 -13.05 17.41 0.93
N THR A 31 -11.90 17.52 1.57
CA THR A 31 -11.80 17.71 3.04
C THR A 31 -11.56 19.15 3.47
N THR A 32 -11.15 20.03 2.56
CA THR A 32 -10.86 21.43 2.88
C THR A 32 -12.10 22.31 2.70
N GLU A 33 -12.41 23.09 3.71
CA GLU A 33 -13.50 24.06 3.65
C GLU A 33 -13.20 25.17 2.62
N ARG A 34 -14.24 25.72 2.03
CA ARG A 34 -14.11 26.83 1.09
C ARG A 34 -13.79 28.12 1.83
N SER A 35 -12.84 28.88 1.33
CA SER A 35 -12.52 30.22 1.81
C SER A 35 -13.69 31.18 1.58
N ALA A 36 -13.64 32.37 2.19
CA ALA A 36 -14.67 33.41 2.06
C ALA A 36 -14.89 33.88 0.60
N ASP A 37 -13.91 33.69 -0.27
CA ASP A 37 -13.96 33.92 -1.71
C ASP A 37 -14.51 32.75 -2.54
N GLY A 38 -14.98 31.67 -1.84
CA GLY A 38 -15.56 30.48 -2.45
C GLY A 38 -14.54 29.51 -3.04
N LYS A 39 -13.23 29.77 -2.89
CA LYS A 39 -12.16 28.92 -3.41
C LYS A 39 -11.65 27.93 -2.34
N ILE A 40 -11.24 26.76 -2.80
CA ILE A 40 -10.51 25.77 -1.98
C ILE A 40 -9.02 26.06 -2.16
N ARG A 41 -8.29 26.20 -1.06
CA ARG A 41 -6.85 26.37 -1.05
C ARG A 41 -6.19 25.20 -0.34
N ILE A 42 -5.33 24.48 -1.06
CA ILE A 42 -4.52 23.39 -0.52
C ILE A 42 -3.16 23.99 -0.15
N THR A 43 -2.95 24.12 1.15
CA THR A 43 -1.68 24.55 1.75
C THR A 43 -0.81 23.34 2.03
N LEU A 44 0.46 23.58 2.39
CA LEU A 44 1.37 22.51 2.81
C LEU A 44 0.83 21.69 3.98
N ASP A 45 0.17 22.32 4.95
CA ASP A 45 -0.45 21.64 6.08
C ASP A 45 -1.55 20.68 5.63
N VAL A 46 -2.47 21.16 4.75
CA VAL A 46 -3.52 20.33 4.17
C VAL A 46 -2.93 19.18 3.36
N ALA A 47 -1.92 19.44 2.54
CA ALA A 47 -1.24 18.42 1.76
C ALA A 47 -0.58 17.37 2.67
N SER A 48 0.04 17.80 3.75
CA SER A 48 0.64 16.93 4.77
C SER A 48 -0.41 16.06 5.46
N GLU A 49 -1.56 16.62 5.87
CA GLU A 49 -2.66 15.85 6.48
C GLU A 49 -3.25 14.81 5.51
N CYS A 50 -3.41 15.14 4.24
CA CYS A 50 -3.90 14.21 3.22
C CYS A 50 -2.94 13.03 3.00
N ILE A 51 -1.66 13.24 3.26
CA ILE A 51 -0.63 12.21 3.12
C ILE A 51 -0.32 11.50 4.44
N GLN A 52 -0.50 12.13 5.60
CA GLN A 52 -0.23 11.53 6.91
C GLN A 52 -0.99 10.22 7.16
N LYS A 53 -2.14 10.03 6.55
CA LYS A 53 -2.80 8.70 6.52
C LYS A 53 -2.00 7.64 5.75
N ARG A 54 -0.98 8.03 4.97
CA ARG A 54 -0.09 7.15 4.19
C ARG A 54 1.30 6.95 4.78
N VAL A 55 1.69 7.70 5.79
CA VAL A 55 3.03 7.59 6.39
C VAL A 55 3.04 6.59 7.55
N VAL A 56 2.71 5.36 7.28
CA VAL A 56 3.54 4.29 7.81
C VAL A 56 4.83 4.41 7.00
N LYS A 57 5.95 4.78 7.63
CA LYS A 57 7.27 4.84 7.03
C LYS A 57 7.59 3.48 6.40
N TYR A 58 7.21 3.32 5.15
CA TYR A 58 7.55 2.19 4.33
C TYR A 58 8.51 2.73 3.27
N ASP A 59 9.77 2.75 3.62
CA ASP A 59 10.82 3.04 2.68
C ASP A 59 10.99 1.82 1.77
N LYS A 60 10.55 1.93 0.51
CA LYS A 60 10.62 0.84 -0.49
C LYS A 60 12.05 0.35 -0.77
N THR A 61 13.05 1.08 -0.34
CA THR A 61 14.48 0.76 -0.54
C THR A 61 15.26 0.62 0.77
N GLY A 62 14.62 0.84 1.93
CA GLY A 62 15.26 0.82 3.24
C GLY A 62 15.07 -0.47 4.03
N ASP A 63 15.76 -0.57 5.16
CA ASP A 63 15.74 -1.73 6.06
C ASP A 63 14.33 -2.11 6.52
N ASN A 64 13.46 -1.12 6.75
CA ASN A 64 12.06 -1.34 7.16
C ASN A 64 11.22 -2.10 6.13
N HIS A 65 11.51 -1.94 4.83
CA HIS A 65 10.87 -2.69 3.75
C HIS A 65 11.20 -4.17 3.85
N TYR A 66 12.50 -4.48 3.91
CA TYR A 66 12.97 -5.87 4.01
C TYR A 66 12.54 -6.54 5.31
N ASP A 67 12.54 -5.80 6.42
CA ASP A 67 12.09 -6.29 7.72
C ASP A 67 10.60 -6.65 7.71
N THR A 68 9.74 -5.82 7.10
CA THR A 68 8.31 -6.09 6.99
C THR A 68 8.03 -7.30 6.11
N ILE A 69 8.70 -7.42 4.96
CA ILE A 69 8.59 -8.59 4.08
C ILE A 69 9.07 -9.85 4.79
N SER A 70 10.21 -9.76 5.47
CA SER A 70 10.77 -10.88 6.25
C SER A 70 9.83 -11.32 7.37
N ALA A 71 9.21 -10.37 8.07
CA ALA A 71 8.22 -10.64 9.11
C ALA A 71 6.97 -11.31 8.54
N PHE A 72 6.46 -10.83 7.39
CA PHE A 72 5.34 -11.45 6.69
C PHE A 72 5.62 -12.92 6.32
N ILE A 73 6.77 -13.19 5.71
CA ILE A 73 7.17 -14.54 5.33
C ILE A 73 7.31 -15.43 6.58
N LYS A 74 7.95 -14.93 7.64
CA LYS A 74 8.15 -15.68 8.87
C LYS A 74 6.84 -15.96 9.61
N SER A 75 5.88 -15.03 9.58
CA SER A 75 4.56 -15.26 10.20
C SER A 75 3.77 -16.35 9.48
N MET A 76 3.79 -16.38 8.15
CA MET A 76 3.18 -17.48 7.38
C MET A 76 3.84 -18.83 7.70
N ARG A 77 5.17 -18.90 7.71
CA ARG A 77 5.93 -20.12 8.06
C ARG A 77 5.72 -20.56 9.49
N GLY A 78 5.59 -19.59 10.41
CA GLY A 78 5.33 -19.84 11.83
C GLY A 78 3.88 -20.21 12.14
N SER A 79 3.00 -20.25 11.13
CA SER A 79 1.56 -20.49 11.29
C SER A 79 0.90 -19.51 12.27
N ASP A 80 1.31 -18.26 12.22
CA ASP A 80 0.71 -17.15 12.98
C ASP A 80 -0.21 -16.33 12.06
N PRO A 81 -1.52 -16.63 12.03
CA PRO A 81 -2.45 -15.97 11.12
C PRO A 81 -2.65 -14.49 11.45
N ASP A 82 -2.61 -14.11 12.71
CA ASP A 82 -2.82 -12.72 13.14
C ASP A 82 -1.64 -11.85 12.69
N ALA A 83 -0.41 -12.32 12.89
CA ALA A 83 0.78 -11.63 12.41
C ALA A 83 0.82 -11.60 10.88
N ALA A 84 0.45 -12.68 10.17
CA ALA A 84 0.43 -12.71 8.71
C ALA A 84 -0.54 -11.67 8.14
N VAL A 85 -1.76 -11.58 8.67
CA VAL A 85 -2.76 -10.59 8.25
C VAL A 85 -2.31 -9.17 8.59
N TYR A 86 -1.70 -8.98 9.77
CA TYR A 86 -1.15 -7.67 10.16
C TYR A 86 -0.08 -7.17 9.19
N TYR A 87 0.92 -8.00 8.89
CA TYR A 87 1.99 -7.60 7.97
C TYR A 87 1.51 -7.47 6.52
N LEU A 88 0.55 -8.29 6.08
CA LEU A 88 -0.13 -8.13 4.80
C LEU A 88 -0.81 -6.75 4.71
N ALA A 89 -1.62 -6.41 5.70
CA ALA A 89 -2.30 -5.12 5.76
C ALA A 89 -1.30 -3.95 5.78
N LYS A 90 -0.20 -4.09 6.53
CA LYS A 90 0.88 -3.10 6.59
C LYS A 90 1.53 -2.90 5.22
N MET A 91 1.81 -3.99 4.48
CA MET A 91 2.40 -3.94 3.14
C MET A 91 1.45 -3.29 2.13
N LEU A 92 0.16 -3.68 2.14
CA LEU A 92 -0.87 -3.09 1.28
C LEU A 92 -1.06 -1.60 1.57
N TYR A 93 -1.16 -1.22 2.85
CA TYR A 93 -1.28 0.18 3.27
C TYR A 93 -0.08 1.02 2.85
N ALA A 94 1.11 0.45 2.87
CA ALA A 94 2.35 1.08 2.44
C ALA A 94 2.49 1.16 0.90
N GLY A 95 1.57 0.56 0.15
CA GLY A 95 1.58 0.57 -1.31
C GLY A 95 2.60 -0.39 -1.93
N GLU A 96 2.86 -1.54 -1.26
CA GLU A 96 3.68 -2.59 -1.83
C GLU A 96 3.05 -3.17 -3.11
N ASP A 97 3.89 -3.66 -4.01
CA ASP A 97 3.42 -4.31 -5.23
C ASP A 97 2.61 -5.57 -4.88
N ILE A 98 1.31 -5.53 -5.22
CA ILE A 98 0.38 -6.63 -4.96
C ILE A 98 0.79 -7.92 -5.66
N LYS A 99 1.45 -7.84 -6.83
CA LYS A 99 1.99 -9.01 -7.54
C LYS A 99 3.15 -9.62 -6.79
N PHE A 100 3.98 -8.79 -6.15
CA PHE A 100 5.04 -9.27 -5.28
C PHE A 100 4.47 -9.99 -4.06
N ILE A 101 3.46 -9.43 -3.39
CA ILE A 101 2.78 -10.05 -2.25
C ILE A 101 2.17 -11.41 -2.66
N ALA A 102 1.40 -11.43 -3.76
CA ALA A 102 0.80 -12.66 -4.29
C ALA A 102 1.84 -13.74 -4.59
N ARG A 103 2.99 -13.36 -5.15
CA ARG A 103 4.12 -14.26 -5.39
C ARG A 103 4.65 -14.87 -4.09
N ARG A 104 4.76 -14.09 -3.00
CA ARG A 104 5.21 -14.60 -1.70
C ARG A 104 4.24 -15.60 -1.10
N ILE A 105 2.94 -15.38 -1.26
CA ILE A 105 1.90 -16.32 -0.84
C ILE A 105 1.97 -17.63 -1.65
N MET A 106 2.15 -17.54 -2.97
CA MET A 106 2.32 -18.72 -3.82
C MET A 106 3.57 -19.55 -3.45
N ILE A 107 4.68 -18.90 -3.12
CA ILE A 107 5.90 -19.58 -2.66
C ILE A 107 5.61 -20.32 -1.36
N CYS A 108 4.98 -19.67 -0.38
CA CYS A 108 4.61 -20.31 0.87
C CYS A 108 3.67 -21.53 0.64
N ALA A 109 2.66 -21.38 -0.22
CA ALA A 109 1.75 -22.47 -0.55
C ALA A 109 2.45 -23.65 -1.23
N SER A 110 3.46 -23.38 -2.07
CA SER A 110 4.20 -24.41 -2.80
C SER A 110 5.28 -25.09 -1.97
N GLU A 111 6.05 -24.31 -1.20
CA GLU A 111 7.25 -24.80 -0.52
C GLU A 111 7.00 -25.16 0.95
N ASP A 112 6.30 -24.29 1.69
CA ASP A 112 6.12 -24.45 3.12
C ASP A 112 4.90 -25.35 3.44
N VAL A 113 3.78 -25.17 2.74
CA VAL A 113 2.58 -26.03 2.85
C VAL A 113 2.75 -27.29 2.00
N GLY A 114 3.10 -27.11 0.74
CA GLY A 114 3.39 -28.21 -0.19
C GLY A 114 2.28 -29.27 -0.25
N ASN A 115 2.67 -30.52 -0.16
CA ASN A 115 1.73 -31.65 -0.23
C ASN A 115 0.90 -31.85 1.04
N ALA A 116 1.15 -31.11 2.11
CA ALA A 116 0.32 -31.17 3.33
C ALA A 116 -1.11 -30.72 3.07
N ASP A 117 -1.28 -29.74 2.18
CA ASP A 117 -2.58 -29.32 1.63
C ASP A 117 -2.47 -29.13 0.10
N PRO A 118 -2.91 -30.13 -0.70
CA PRO A 118 -2.83 -30.03 -2.17
C PRO A 118 -3.62 -28.88 -2.76
N MET A 119 -4.58 -28.31 -2.04
CA MET A 119 -5.39 -27.17 -2.50
C MET A 119 -4.71 -25.84 -2.26
N ALA A 120 -3.74 -25.75 -1.36
CA ALA A 120 -3.10 -24.48 -1.01
C ALA A 120 -2.51 -23.76 -2.23
N LEU A 121 -1.75 -24.45 -3.05
CA LEU A 121 -1.16 -23.89 -4.26
C LEU A 121 -2.23 -23.48 -5.28
N THR A 122 -3.28 -24.29 -5.46
CA THR A 122 -4.38 -23.99 -6.39
C THR A 122 -5.09 -22.70 -5.98
N VAL A 123 -5.39 -22.54 -4.69
CA VAL A 123 -6.02 -21.32 -4.15
C VAL A 123 -5.10 -20.11 -4.33
N ALA A 124 -3.82 -20.24 -4.00
CA ALA A 124 -2.85 -19.16 -4.12
C ALA A 124 -2.66 -18.69 -5.57
N VAL A 125 -2.58 -19.62 -6.52
CA VAL A 125 -2.48 -19.31 -7.96
C VAL A 125 -3.76 -18.64 -8.46
N SER A 126 -4.94 -19.15 -8.07
CA SER A 126 -6.22 -18.53 -8.46
C SER A 126 -6.36 -17.12 -7.92
N ALA A 127 -5.98 -16.89 -6.66
CA ALA A 127 -5.96 -15.56 -6.05
C ALA A 127 -4.99 -14.62 -6.78
N SER A 128 -3.78 -15.09 -7.10
CA SER A 128 -2.80 -14.30 -7.86
C SER A 128 -3.32 -13.89 -9.24
N GLN A 129 -3.99 -14.79 -9.96
CA GLN A 129 -4.60 -14.51 -11.26
C GLN A 129 -5.76 -13.52 -11.14
N ALA A 130 -6.57 -13.62 -10.10
CA ALA A 130 -7.64 -12.68 -9.82
C ALA A 130 -7.09 -11.27 -9.58
N VAL A 131 -6.10 -11.15 -8.69
CA VAL A 131 -5.40 -9.88 -8.40
C VAL A 131 -4.80 -9.26 -9.66
N GLU A 132 -4.20 -10.08 -10.53
CA GLU A 132 -3.61 -9.59 -11.78
C GLU A 132 -4.65 -9.03 -12.76
N ARG A 133 -5.85 -9.59 -12.79
CA ARG A 133 -6.93 -9.21 -13.73
C ARG A 133 -7.80 -8.08 -13.21
N ILE A 134 -8.06 -8.09 -11.91
CA ILE A 134 -9.01 -7.16 -11.26
C ILE A 134 -8.23 -5.95 -10.69
N GLY A 135 -7.08 -6.18 -10.06
CA GLY A 135 -6.29 -5.15 -9.39
C GLY A 135 -6.81 -4.82 -8.00
N MET A 136 -6.41 -3.65 -7.50
CA MET A 136 -6.89 -3.08 -6.23
C MET A 136 -7.71 -1.83 -6.53
N PRO A 137 -8.74 -1.50 -5.72
CA PRO A 137 -9.07 -2.02 -4.37
C PRO A 137 -10.07 -3.19 -4.32
N GLU A 138 -10.55 -3.71 -5.44
CA GLU A 138 -11.47 -4.85 -5.49
C GLU A 138 -10.79 -6.17 -5.12
#